data_64a4d8b2d546b856a4fa0bf3fbcaa91c
#
_entry.id   64a4d8b2d546b856a4fa0bf3fbcaa91c
#
_cell.length_a   1.000
_cell.length_b   1.000
_cell.length_c   1.000
_cell.angle_alpha   90.00
_cell.angle_beta   90.00
_cell.angle_gamma   90.00
#
_symmetry.space_group_name_H-M   'P 1'
#
loop_
_entity.id
_entity.type
_entity.pdbx_description
1 polymer ?
#
loop_
_entity_poly.entity_id
_entity_poly.type
_entity_poly.pdbx_seq_one_letter_code
_entity_poly.pdbx_strand_id
1 'polypeptide(L)'
;MKFAEALPKGFELHGYRIEKTLGGGGFSIVYLASNLKTEARVVIKEYLPADQARRLEDASVESISGESSSNTFRKGLKRFFDEAAALAKVNHPNIVRVTDFFRANNTVYLVMHYERGKDLRSYIKRHSGRLSEKFIRRIFPQLLLGLWELHKNNLLHLDIKPANIYLRPGGRPLLLDFGAARLVEQNSKLTGPHTLTFGFAPIEQHRHAEVGPWSDLYAIGASMWACMSGRPPPPSTERVVDDKLKPAVRTFARRYSKELLQAVDWCLRLDQADRPQSVQELLDFLNRSWITGMQDEQPGYFDRLREKLPWNR
;
A
#
# COMPACT_ATOMS: atom_id res chain seq x y z
N MET A 1 9.67 -17.80 -11.06
CA MET A 1 10.50 -18.19 -9.89
C MET A 1 9.74 -19.25 -9.10
N LYS A 2 10.35 -20.42 -8.85
CA LYS A 2 9.82 -21.37 -7.87
C LYS A 2 10.24 -20.85 -6.50
N PHE A 3 9.27 -20.53 -5.65
CA PHE A 3 9.54 -20.23 -4.23
C PHE A 3 9.81 -21.55 -3.52
N ALA A 4 11.08 -21.89 -3.32
CA ALA A 4 11.51 -23.18 -2.76
C ALA A 4 10.88 -23.45 -1.37
N GLU A 5 10.63 -22.40 -0.64
CA GLU A 5 10.06 -22.41 0.72
C GLU A 5 8.53 -22.36 0.76
N ALA A 6 7.83 -22.36 -0.41
CA ALA A 6 6.38 -22.24 -0.44
C ALA A 6 5.68 -23.54 -0.03
N LEU A 7 4.57 -23.43 0.70
CA LEU A 7 3.66 -24.55 0.96
C LEU A 7 3.17 -25.15 -0.37
N PRO A 8 3.11 -26.48 -0.49
CA PRO A 8 2.73 -27.14 -1.73
C PRO A 8 1.22 -26.94 -2.02
N LYS A 9 0.86 -27.09 -3.31
CA LYS A 9 -0.55 -27.15 -3.69
C LYS A 9 -1.25 -28.30 -3.01
N GLY A 10 -2.45 -28.06 -2.50
CA GLY A 10 -3.26 -29.04 -1.76
C GLY A 10 -2.97 -29.07 -0.25
N PHE A 11 -1.96 -28.36 0.23
CA PHE A 11 -1.67 -28.28 1.67
C PHE A 11 -2.87 -27.65 2.41
N GLU A 12 -3.30 -28.33 3.48
CA GLU A 12 -4.40 -27.84 4.32
C GLU A 12 -3.86 -27.12 5.55
N LEU A 13 -4.31 -25.90 5.74
CA LEU A 13 -3.85 -24.99 6.77
C LEU A 13 -5.04 -24.28 7.41
N HIS A 14 -5.32 -24.58 8.68
CA HIS A 14 -6.34 -23.89 9.49
C HIS A 14 -7.73 -23.73 8.80
N GLY A 15 -8.18 -24.80 8.10
CA GLY A 15 -9.44 -24.76 7.37
C GLY A 15 -9.39 -24.12 5.97
N TYR A 16 -8.18 -23.88 5.47
CA TYR A 16 -7.93 -23.40 4.11
C TYR A 16 -7.08 -24.43 3.35
N ARG A 17 -7.31 -24.57 2.04
CA ARG A 17 -6.50 -25.40 1.13
C ARG A 17 -5.74 -24.51 0.15
N ILE A 18 -4.41 -24.64 0.12
CA ILE A 18 -3.55 -23.91 -0.81
C ILE A 18 -3.82 -24.36 -2.25
N GLU A 19 -4.22 -23.44 -3.13
CA GLU A 19 -4.39 -23.71 -4.56
C GLU A 19 -3.11 -23.49 -5.33
N LYS A 20 -2.41 -22.38 -5.05
CA LYS A 20 -1.11 -22.04 -5.68
C LYS A 20 -0.44 -20.87 -4.96
N THR A 21 0.86 -20.74 -5.16
CA THR A 21 1.62 -19.54 -4.82
C THR A 21 1.32 -18.43 -5.84
N LEU A 22 0.98 -17.23 -5.35
CA LEU A 22 0.75 -16.03 -6.17
C LEU A 22 2.03 -15.22 -6.34
N GLY A 23 2.88 -15.19 -5.32
CA GLY A 23 4.10 -14.43 -5.28
C GLY A 23 4.76 -14.49 -3.91
N GLY A 24 5.81 -13.71 -3.74
CA GLY A 24 6.51 -13.55 -2.47
C GLY A 24 7.57 -12.46 -2.61
N GLY A 25 8.07 -12.02 -1.48
CA GLY A 25 9.15 -11.05 -1.37
C GLY A 25 10.12 -11.45 -0.28
N GLY A 26 11.02 -10.57 0.11
CA GLY A 26 12.02 -10.83 1.15
C GLY A 26 11.45 -11.21 2.52
N PHE A 27 10.16 -10.91 2.80
CA PHE A 27 9.57 -11.10 4.13
C PHE A 27 8.33 -12.00 4.17
N SER A 28 7.77 -12.39 3.02
CA SER A 28 6.51 -13.13 3.01
C SER A 28 6.29 -13.89 1.72
N ILE A 29 5.49 -14.96 1.81
CA ILE A 29 4.95 -15.70 0.67
C ILE A 29 3.43 -15.48 0.63
N VAL A 30 2.89 -15.32 -0.58
CA VAL A 30 1.47 -15.07 -0.82
C VAL A 30 0.87 -16.22 -1.61
N TYR A 31 -0.23 -16.76 -1.11
CA TYR A 31 -0.94 -17.89 -1.69
C TYR A 31 -2.36 -17.51 -2.11
N LEU A 32 -2.84 -18.14 -3.18
CA LEU A 32 -4.25 -18.33 -3.40
C LEU A 32 -4.69 -19.60 -2.66
N ALA A 33 -5.77 -19.52 -1.91
CA ALA A 33 -6.33 -20.64 -1.19
C ALA A 33 -7.87 -20.64 -1.28
N SER A 34 -8.48 -21.75 -0.95
CA SER A 34 -9.92 -21.88 -0.78
C SER A 34 -10.26 -22.22 0.67
N ASN A 35 -11.29 -21.59 1.21
CA ASN A 35 -11.85 -21.94 2.52
C ASN A 35 -12.59 -23.27 2.38
N LEU A 36 -12.26 -24.26 3.22
CA LEU A 36 -12.80 -25.63 3.12
C LEU A 36 -14.31 -25.73 3.48
N LYS A 37 -14.84 -24.76 4.24
CA LYS A 37 -16.26 -24.74 4.63
C LYS A 37 -17.14 -24.01 3.62
N THR A 38 -16.64 -22.90 3.06
CA THR A 38 -17.44 -21.99 2.22
C THR A 38 -17.07 -22.07 0.75
N GLU A 39 -16.01 -22.77 0.40
CA GLU A 39 -15.39 -22.83 -0.94
C GLU A 39 -14.95 -21.47 -1.49
N ALA A 40 -15.08 -20.42 -0.69
CA ALA A 40 -14.69 -19.07 -1.07
C ALA A 40 -13.16 -18.97 -1.25
N ARG A 41 -12.74 -18.33 -2.34
CA ARG A 41 -11.32 -18.03 -2.56
C ARG A 41 -10.84 -16.91 -1.63
N VAL A 42 -9.65 -17.11 -1.10
CA VAL A 42 -8.95 -16.17 -0.22
C VAL A 42 -7.51 -16.00 -0.67
N VAL A 43 -6.87 -14.92 -0.23
CA VAL A 43 -5.43 -14.73 -0.33
C VAL A 43 -4.84 -14.89 1.05
N ILE A 44 -3.84 -15.77 1.18
CA ILE A 44 -3.12 -15.98 2.45
C ILE A 44 -1.71 -15.43 2.30
N LYS A 45 -1.31 -14.56 3.21
CA LYS A 45 0.04 -14.03 3.31
C LYS A 45 0.71 -14.64 4.54
N GLU A 46 1.81 -15.32 4.31
CA GLU A 46 2.62 -15.96 5.33
C GLU A 46 3.84 -15.12 5.66
N TYR A 47 4.16 -14.90 6.94
CA TYR A 47 5.42 -14.29 7.34
C TYR A 47 6.56 -15.29 7.24
N LEU A 48 7.45 -15.10 6.28
CA LEU A 48 8.63 -15.96 6.06
C LEU A 48 9.77 -15.09 5.50
N PRO A 49 10.53 -14.40 6.36
CA PRO A 49 11.66 -13.59 5.94
C PRO A 49 12.83 -14.47 5.48
N ALA A 50 13.17 -14.39 4.20
CA ALA A 50 14.11 -15.28 3.52
C ALA A 50 15.54 -15.21 4.07
N ASP A 51 15.91 -14.11 4.73
CA ASP A 51 17.22 -13.89 5.36
C ASP A 51 17.27 -14.29 6.84
N GLN A 52 16.13 -14.65 7.45
CA GLN A 52 16.00 -14.90 8.88
C GLN A 52 15.41 -16.27 9.22
N ALA A 53 14.65 -16.86 8.28
CA ALA A 53 13.91 -18.09 8.53
C ALA A 53 13.88 -18.99 7.31
N ARG A 54 13.75 -20.29 7.55
CA ARG A 54 13.54 -21.32 6.52
C ARG A 54 12.42 -22.27 6.92
N ARG A 55 11.85 -22.96 5.93
CA ARG A 55 10.86 -24.00 6.15
C ARG A 55 11.53 -25.37 6.31
N LEU A 56 11.05 -26.16 7.26
CA LEU A 56 11.43 -27.55 7.45
C LEU A 56 10.52 -28.50 6.64
N GLU A 57 10.87 -29.78 6.60
CA GLU A 57 10.11 -30.82 5.89
C GLU A 57 8.69 -31.02 6.45
N ASP A 58 8.49 -30.80 7.75
CA ASP A 58 7.20 -30.86 8.43
C ASP A 58 6.34 -29.60 8.21
N ALA A 59 6.75 -28.71 7.30
CA ALA A 59 6.16 -27.42 7.01
C ALA A 59 6.34 -26.36 8.11
N SER A 60 6.97 -26.65 9.23
CA SER A 60 7.28 -25.65 10.26
C SER A 60 8.36 -24.67 9.79
N VAL A 61 8.39 -23.51 10.40
CA VAL A 61 9.38 -22.46 10.11
C VAL A 61 10.32 -22.33 11.30
N GLU A 62 11.61 -22.30 11.01
CA GLU A 62 12.65 -22.07 12.02
C GLU A 62 13.55 -20.89 11.62
N SER A 63 14.19 -20.27 12.60
CA SER A 63 15.22 -19.23 12.40
C SER A 63 16.52 -19.83 11.88
N ILE A 64 17.15 -19.18 10.88
CA ILE A 64 18.30 -19.74 10.14
C ILE A 64 19.58 -19.89 11.00
N SER A 65 19.79 -19.15 12.06
CA SER A 65 20.85 -19.41 13.08
C SER A 65 21.11 -18.25 14.06
N GLY A 66 21.57 -18.61 15.27
CA GLY A 66 22.07 -17.71 16.31
C GLY A 66 20.97 -17.02 17.12
N GLU A 67 21.26 -16.68 18.38
CA GLU A 67 20.31 -16.02 19.29
C GLU A 67 19.81 -14.67 18.77
N SER A 68 20.67 -13.91 18.12
CA SER A 68 20.30 -12.59 17.55
C SER A 68 19.26 -12.74 16.42
N SER A 69 19.44 -13.69 15.52
CA SER A 69 18.50 -13.99 14.43
C SER A 69 17.15 -14.50 14.97
N SER A 70 17.18 -15.36 15.96
CA SER A 70 15.98 -15.87 16.63
C SER A 70 15.18 -14.74 17.29
N ASN A 71 15.85 -13.80 17.97
CA ASN A 71 15.19 -12.64 18.58
C ASN A 71 14.59 -11.69 17.52
N THR A 72 15.29 -11.47 16.41
CA THR A 72 14.79 -10.62 15.31
C THR A 72 13.57 -11.26 14.64
N PHE A 73 13.62 -12.55 14.37
CA PHE A 73 12.50 -13.31 13.81
C PHE A 73 11.27 -13.29 14.74
N ARG A 74 11.44 -13.55 16.04
CA ARG A 74 10.34 -13.49 17.03
C ARG A 74 9.72 -12.09 17.13
N LYS A 75 10.53 -11.03 17.12
CA LYS A 75 10.04 -9.64 17.08
C LYS A 75 9.24 -9.37 15.80
N GLY A 76 9.72 -9.87 14.66
CA GLY A 76 9.02 -9.75 13.38
C GLY A 76 7.68 -10.50 13.37
N LEU A 77 7.62 -11.72 13.90
CA LEU A 77 6.39 -12.51 14.08
C LEU A 77 5.35 -11.74 14.91
N LYS A 78 5.79 -11.22 16.08
CA LYS A 78 4.90 -10.46 16.95
C LYS A 78 4.35 -9.23 16.20
N ARG A 79 5.23 -8.46 15.55
CA ARG A 79 4.84 -7.27 14.79
C ARG A 79 3.85 -7.60 13.68
N PHE A 80 4.14 -8.62 12.86
CA PHE A 80 3.23 -9.03 11.79
C PHE A 80 1.86 -9.44 12.32
N PHE A 81 1.80 -10.10 13.48
CA PHE A 81 0.56 -10.48 14.13
C PHE A 81 -0.21 -9.27 14.66
N ASP A 82 0.46 -8.33 15.31
CA ASP A 82 -0.15 -7.11 15.86
C ASP A 82 -0.69 -6.21 14.73
N GLU A 83 0.07 -6.08 13.62
CA GLU A 83 -0.35 -5.36 12.42
C GLU A 83 -1.56 -6.03 11.74
N ALA A 84 -1.57 -7.36 11.65
CA ALA A 84 -2.70 -8.13 11.14
C ALA A 84 -3.97 -7.90 11.98
N ALA A 85 -3.83 -7.93 13.31
CA ALA A 85 -4.92 -7.70 14.24
C ALA A 85 -5.48 -6.26 14.15
N ALA A 86 -4.62 -5.26 13.95
CA ALA A 86 -5.05 -3.89 13.75
C ALA A 86 -5.75 -3.70 12.40
N LEU A 87 -5.20 -4.29 11.33
CA LEU A 87 -5.78 -4.23 10.00
C LEU A 87 -7.14 -4.94 9.90
N ALA A 88 -7.34 -6.02 10.68
CA ALA A 88 -8.61 -6.73 10.73
C ALA A 88 -9.78 -5.87 11.26
N LYS A 89 -9.49 -4.80 11.99
CA LYS A 89 -10.49 -3.83 12.48
C LYS A 89 -10.90 -2.81 11.41
N VAL A 90 -10.08 -2.65 10.35
CA VAL A 90 -10.34 -1.68 9.29
C VAL A 90 -11.35 -2.25 8.30
N ASN A 91 -12.45 -1.55 8.11
CA ASN A 91 -13.49 -1.92 7.16
C ASN A 91 -13.79 -0.74 6.22
N HIS A 92 -13.17 -0.76 5.05
CA HIS A 92 -13.35 0.29 4.05
C HIS A 92 -13.35 -0.30 2.63
N PRO A 93 -14.22 0.16 1.69
CA PRO A 93 -14.35 -0.42 0.36
C PRO A 93 -13.09 -0.33 -0.51
N ASN A 94 -12.15 0.56 -0.18
CA ASN A 94 -10.90 0.75 -0.91
C ASN A 94 -9.66 0.19 -0.18
N ILE A 95 -9.87 -0.57 0.90
CA ILE A 95 -8.86 -1.31 1.64
C ILE A 95 -9.18 -2.81 1.53
N VAL A 96 -8.17 -3.65 1.27
CA VAL A 96 -8.39 -5.10 1.26
C VAL A 96 -8.86 -5.56 2.63
N ARG A 97 -9.95 -6.33 2.64
CA ARG A 97 -10.52 -6.83 3.87
C ARG A 97 -9.74 -8.03 4.39
N VAL A 98 -9.22 -7.92 5.60
CA VAL A 98 -8.72 -9.05 6.38
C VAL A 98 -9.91 -9.79 6.98
N THR A 99 -9.94 -11.10 6.79
CA THR A 99 -11.02 -11.98 7.28
C THR A 99 -10.59 -12.86 8.42
N ASP A 100 -9.29 -13.15 8.51
CA ASP A 100 -8.74 -14.02 9.54
C ASP A 100 -7.24 -13.77 9.68
N PHE A 101 -6.66 -14.12 10.83
CA PHE A 101 -5.23 -14.18 11.05
C PHE A 101 -4.95 -15.20 12.18
N PHE A 102 -3.93 -16.01 12.01
CA PHE A 102 -3.64 -17.09 12.95
C PHE A 102 -2.16 -17.46 12.97
N ARG A 103 -1.78 -18.22 13.99
CA ARG A 103 -0.45 -18.84 14.11
C ARG A 103 -0.54 -20.32 13.76
N ALA A 104 0.34 -20.78 12.87
CA ALA A 104 0.57 -22.17 12.56
C ALA A 104 2.00 -22.34 12.04
N ASN A 105 2.51 -23.57 12.02
CA ASN A 105 3.84 -23.89 11.48
C ASN A 105 4.97 -22.97 12.01
N ASN A 106 4.90 -22.57 13.27
CA ASN A 106 5.83 -21.64 13.92
C ASN A 106 5.92 -20.24 13.24
N THR A 107 4.91 -19.87 12.43
CA THR A 107 4.81 -18.55 11.79
C THR A 107 3.40 -17.97 11.91
N VAL A 108 3.16 -16.86 11.24
CA VAL A 108 1.88 -16.13 11.25
C VAL A 108 1.35 -16.01 9.83
N TYR A 109 0.05 -16.20 9.72
CA TYR A 109 -0.70 -16.11 8.48
C TYR A 109 -1.76 -15.02 8.58
N LEU A 110 -1.91 -14.24 7.53
CA LEU A 110 -2.95 -13.22 7.33
C LEU A 110 -3.85 -13.65 6.17
N VAL A 111 -5.14 -13.75 6.40
CA VAL A 111 -6.13 -14.14 5.39
C VAL A 111 -6.91 -12.93 4.92
N MET A 112 -6.97 -12.73 3.63
CA MET A 112 -7.64 -11.62 2.98
C MET A 112 -8.66 -12.10 1.95
N HIS A 113 -9.67 -11.28 1.69
CA HIS A 113 -10.56 -11.53 0.56
C HIS A 113 -9.80 -11.60 -0.75
N TYR A 114 -10.13 -12.59 -1.58
CA TYR A 114 -9.66 -12.63 -2.96
C TYR A 114 -10.45 -11.62 -3.80
N GLU A 115 -9.74 -10.72 -4.45
CA GLU A 115 -10.31 -9.71 -5.32
C GLU A 115 -9.93 -9.93 -6.78
N ARG A 116 -10.89 -9.75 -7.69
CA ARG A 116 -10.61 -9.79 -9.14
C ARG A 116 -10.22 -8.41 -9.64
N GLY A 117 -9.21 -8.34 -10.50
CA GLY A 117 -8.77 -7.06 -11.08
C GLY A 117 -7.35 -7.12 -11.63
N LYS A 118 -6.71 -5.95 -11.73
CA LYS A 118 -5.32 -5.79 -12.17
C LYS A 118 -4.67 -4.67 -11.38
N ASP A 119 -3.37 -4.80 -11.13
CA ASP A 119 -2.60 -3.75 -10.50
C ASP A 119 -2.47 -2.51 -11.41
N LEU A 120 -2.36 -1.33 -10.78
CA LEU A 120 -2.25 -0.05 -11.49
C LEU A 120 -0.94 0.05 -12.29
N ARG A 121 0.13 -0.63 -11.88
CA ARG A 121 1.40 -0.69 -12.63
C ARG A 121 1.18 -1.32 -14.01
N SER A 122 0.47 -2.44 -14.07
CA SER A 122 0.10 -3.10 -15.33
C SER A 122 -0.80 -2.20 -16.18
N TYR A 123 -1.68 -1.43 -15.55
CA TYR A 123 -2.53 -0.48 -16.25
C TYR A 123 -1.72 0.70 -16.81
N ILE A 124 -0.82 1.30 -16.03
CA ILE A 124 0.11 2.34 -16.46
C ILE A 124 0.94 1.87 -17.67
N LYS A 125 1.52 0.66 -17.58
CA LYS A 125 2.32 0.08 -18.67
C LYS A 125 1.51 -0.06 -19.96
N ARG A 126 0.26 -0.54 -19.88
CA ARG A 126 -0.62 -0.71 -21.05
C ARG A 126 -0.95 0.61 -21.74
N HIS A 127 -1.06 1.71 -20.99
CA HIS A 127 -1.39 3.04 -21.51
C HIS A 127 -0.16 3.93 -21.71
N SER A 128 1.05 3.33 -21.73
CA SER A 128 2.33 4.06 -21.92
C SER A 128 2.50 5.23 -20.94
N GLY A 129 1.96 5.11 -19.73
CA GLY A 129 2.09 6.13 -18.69
C GLY A 129 1.40 7.47 -18.99
N ARG A 130 0.37 7.46 -19.80
CA ARG A 130 -0.37 8.68 -20.18
C ARG A 130 -1.82 8.59 -19.75
N LEU A 131 -2.05 8.34 -18.46
CA LEU A 131 -3.40 8.21 -17.93
C LEU A 131 -4.06 9.60 -17.89
N SER A 132 -5.35 9.66 -18.25
CA SER A 132 -6.09 10.93 -18.27
C SER A 132 -6.27 11.50 -16.86
N GLU A 133 -6.44 12.81 -16.75
CA GLU A 133 -6.80 13.46 -15.50
C GLU A 133 -8.11 12.90 -14.92
N LYS A 134 -9.11 12.65 -15.76
CA LYS A 134 -10.38 12.00 -15.36
C LYS A 134 -10.14 10.67 -14.65
N PHE A 135 -9.19 9.87 -15.14
CA PHE A 135 -8.80 8.61 -14.47
C PHE A 135 -8.18 8.88 -13.10
N ILE A 136 -7.20 9.78 -13.00
CA ILE A 136 -6.52 10.11 -11.75
C ILE A 136 -7.53 10.64 -10.72
N ARG A 137 -8.38 11.58 -11.11
CA ARG A 137 -9.44 12.14 -10.27
C ARG A 137 -10.48 11.11 -9.82
N ARG A 138 -10.69 10.06 -10.59
CA ARG A 138 -11.60 8.96 -10.21
C ARG A 138 -10.99 8.02 -9.18
N ILE A 139 -9.68 7.75 -9.26
CA ILE A 139 -9.03 6.70 -8.49
C ILE A 139 -8.47 7.22 -7.16
N PHE A 140 -7.71 8.31 -7.19
CA PHE A 140 -6.95 8.74 -6.03
C PHE A 140 -7.78 9.27 -4.86
N PRO A 141 -8.91 9.98 -5.04
CA PRO A 141 -9.75 10.36 -3.89
C PRO A 141 -10.29 9.17 -3.13
N GLN A 142 -10.67 8.10 -3.83
CA GLN A 142 -11.15 6.87 -3.20
C GLN A 142 -10.04 6.18 -2.40
N LEU A 143 -8.80 6.17 -2.93
CA LEU A 143 -7.63 5.64 -2.22
C LEU A 143 -7.30 6.50 -0.99
N LEU A 144 -7.39 7.82 -1.11
CA LEU A 144 -7.18 8.75 0.00
C LEU A 144 -8.20 8.52 1.12
N LEU A 145 -9.47 8.28 0.81
CA LEU A 145 -10.47 7.93 1.82
C LEU A 145 -10.14 6.62 2.54
N GLY A 146 -9.67 5.60 1.80
CA GLY A 146 -9.18 4.36 2.41
C GLY A 146 -7.96 4.60 3.30
N LEU A 147 -7.00 5.39 2.83
CA LEU A 147 -5.80 5.74 3.58
C LEU A 147 -6.12 6.53 4.85
N TRP A 148 -7.09 7.45 4.76
CA TRP A 148 -7.59 8.18 5.93
C TRP A 148 -8.16 7.24 7.01
N GLU A 149 -8.91 6.19 6.58
CA GLU A 149 -9.44 5.20 7.53
C GLU A 149 -8.30 4.40 8.21
N LEU A 150 -7.20 4.09 7.50
CA LEU A 150 -6.00 3.51 8.10
C LEU A 150 -5.39 4.44 9.14
N HIS A 151 -5.17 5.71 8.77
CA HIS A 151 -4.54 6.70 9.65
C HIS A 151 -5.37 6.96 10.92
N LYS A 152 -6.70 6.93 10.83
CA LYS A 152 -7.59 7.00 12.01
C LYS A 152 -7.40 5.84 12.98
N ASN A 153 -7.02 4.68 12.46
CA ASN A 153 -6.73 3.50 13.26
C ASN A 153 -5.23 3.41 13.63
N ASN A 154 -4.50 4.53 13.56
CA ASN A 154 -3.07 4.63 13.82
C ASN A 154 -2.22 3.66 12.97
N LEU A 155 -2.66 3.32 11.77
CA LEU A 155 -1.94 2.49 10.83
C LEU A 155 -1.39 3.34 9.68
N LEU A 156 -0.09 3.21 9.40
CA LEU A 156 0.54 3.71 8.18
C LEU A 156 0.75 2.55 7.21
N HIS A 157 0.60 2.80 5.91
CA HIS A 157 0.78 1.77 4.88
C HIS A 157 2.25 1.53 4.53
N LEU A 158 3.01 2.59 4.32
CA LEU A 158 4.46 2.66 4.07
C LEU A 158 5.00 1.91 2.83
N ASP A 159 4.14 1.34 1.99
CA ASP A 159 4.51 0.73 0.70
C ASP A 159 3.46 1.02 -0.38
N ILE A 160 2.92 2.24 -0.43
CA ILE A 160 2.00 2.66 -1.48
C ILE A 160 2.78 2.81 -2.79
N LYS A 161 2.35 2.07 -3.80
CA LYS A 161 2.92 2.09 -5.16
C LYS A 161 1.91 1.51 -6.14
N PRO A 162 2.04 1.78 -7.45
CA PRO A 162 1.11 1.25 -8.45
C PRO A 162 0.94 -0.27 -8.44
N ALA A 163 1.94 -1.04 -7.97
CA ALA A 163 1.83 -2.50 -7.84
C ALA A 163 0.86 -2.93 -6.72
N ASN A 164 0.72 -2.10 -5.67
CA ASN A 164 -0.13 -2.35 -4.51
C ASN A 164 -1.50 -1.66 -4.62
N ILE A 165 -1.75 -0.91 -5.69
CA ILE A 165 -3.05 -0.33 -6.02
C ILE A 165 -3.72 -1.22 -7.07
N TYR A 166 -4.83 -1.85 -6.68
CA TYR A 166 -5.56 -2.79 -7.50
C TYR A 166 -6.81 -2.15 -8.08
N LEU A 167 -7.08 -2.37 -9.35
CA LEU A 167 -8.26 -1.88 -10.04
C LEU A 167 -9.23 -3.04 -10.26
N ARG A 168 -10.30 -3.07 -9.49
CA ARG A 168 -11.41 -4.03 -9.61
C ARG A 168 -12.27 -3.74 -10.85
N PRO A 169 -13.12 -4.69 -11.28
CA PRO A 169 -14.12 -4.44 -12.33
C PRO A 169 -14.91 -3.14 -12.04
N GLY A 170 -15.16 -2.35 -13.09
CA GLY A 170 -15.76 -1.02 -12.94
C GLY A 170 -14.75 0.07 -12.52
N GLY A 171 -13.44 -0.23 -12.46
CA GLY A 171 -12.39 0.73 -12.13
C GLY A 171 -12.43 1.23 -10.68
N ARG A 172 -12.91 0.41 -9.76
CA ARG A 172 -12.90 0.72 -8.31
C ARG A 172 -11.54 0.37 -7.72
N PRO A 173 -10.79 1.34 -7.15
CA PRO A 173 -9.48 1.06 -6.61
C PRO A 173 -9.57 0.32 -5.27
N LEU A 174 -8.53 -0.45 -4.99
CA LEU A 174 -8.34 -1.18 -3.75
C LEU A 174 -6.86 -1.13 -3.38
N LEU A 175 -6.54 -0.76 -2.16
CA LEU A 175 -5.20 -0.78 -1.63
C LEU A 175 -4.92 -2.18 -1.07
N LEU A 176 -3.83 -2.79 -1.56
CA LEU A 176 -3.36 -4.11 -1.18
C LEU A 176 -2.03 -4.03 -0.45
N ASP A 177 -1.60 -5.15 0.09
CA ASP A 177 -0.25 -5.44 0.57
C ASP A 177 0.26 -4.54 1.70
N PHE A 178 -0.22 -4.85 2.88
CA PHE A 178 0.16 -4.21 4.15
C PHE A 178 1.44 -4.82 4.77
N GLY A 179 2.36 -5.34 3.96
CA GLY A 179 3.59 -5.96 4.44
C GLY A 179 4.60 -5.02 5.07
N ALA A 180 4.42 -3.73 4.85
CA ALA A 180 5.21 -2.67 5.49
C ALA A 180 4.36 -1.83 6.45
N ALA A 181 3.05 -2.13 6.61
CA ALA A 181 2.18 -1.36 7.48
C ALA A 181 2.70 -1.32 8.93
N ARG A 182 2.49 -0.22 9.60
CA ARG A 182 2.95 0.01 10.97
C ARG A 182 1.87 0.65 11.82
N LEU A 183 1.75 0.16 13.04
CA LEU A 183 1.09 0.90 14.11
C LEU A 183 1.96 2.08 14.50
N VAL A 184 1.38 3.27 14.49
CA VAL A 184 2.03 4.50 14.96
C VAL A 184 1.96 4.51 16.48
N GLU A 185 3.03 4.11 17.14
CA GLU A 185 3.26 4.46 18.54
C GLU A 185 3.95 5.83 18.57
N GLN A 186 3.59 6.70 19.51
CA GLN A 186 4.20 8.03 19.63
C GLN A 186 5.73 7.92 19.66
N ASN A 187 6.41 8.61 18.75
CA ASN A 187 7.86 8.59 18.53
C ASN A 187 8.44 7.29 17.93
N SER A 188 7.70 6.52 17.15
CA SER A 188 8.22 5.30 16.55
C SER A 188 9.11 5.58 15.34
N LYS A 189 10.42 5.49 15.56
CA LYS A 189 11.38 5.33 14.46
C LYS A 189 11.16 3.98 13.78
N LEU A 190 11.31 3.94 12.47
CA LEU A 190 11.27 2.69 11.73
C LEU A 190 12.37 1.76 12.24
N THR A 191 11.99 0.65 12.87
CA THR A 191 12.93 -0.37 13.35
C THR A 191 12.78 -1.66 12.56
N GLY A 192 13.88 -2.25 12.15
CA GLY A 192 13.93 -3.54 11.44
C GLY A 192 14.07 -3.39 9.92
N PRO A 193 14.33 -4.51 9.23
CA PRO A 193 14.53 -4.53 7.79
C PRO A 193 13.22 -4.22 7.06
N HIS A 194 13.29 -3.34 6.05
CA HIS A 194 12.17 -2.99 5.18
C HIS A 194 12.60 -3.08 3.74
N THR A 195 11.76 -3.66 2.89
CA THR A 195 11.95 -3.54 1.46
C THR A 195 11.40 -2.19 1.01
N LEU A 196 12.29 -1.23 0.79
CA LEU A 196 11.92 0.08 0.28
C LEU A 196 11.79 0.05 -1.24
N THR A 197 10.73 0.63 -1.76
CA THR A 197 10.51 0.71 -3.21
C THR A 197 11.06 2.04 -3.73
N PHE A 198 12.17 1.98 -4.45
CA PHE A 198 12.81 3.17 -5.04
C PHE A 198 11.82 4.00 -5.86
N GLY A 199 11.88 5.32 -5.65
CA GLY A 199 11.00 6.31 -6.27
C GLY A 199 9.64 6.50 -5.58
N PHE A 200 9.20 5.55 -4.72
CA PHE A 200 7.95 5.65 -3.97
C PHE A 200 8.18 5.87 -2.47
N ALA A 201 9.27 5.33 -1.92
CA ALA A 201 9.62 5.52 -0.52
C ALA A 201 10.26 6.92 -0.30
N PRO A 202 9.74 7.73 0.64
CA PRO A 202 10.34 9.01 1.00
C PRO A 202 11.63 8.84 1.80
N ILE A 203 12.38 9.93 1.95
CA ILE A 203 13.74 9.89 2.53
C ILE A 203 13.76 9.47 4.00
N GLU A 204 12.75 9.81 4.77
CA GLU A 204 12.63 9.41 6.17
C GLU A 204 12.54 7.89 6.35
N GLN A 205 11.92 7.16 5.40
CA GLN A 205 11.93 5.70 5.41
C GLN A 205 13.33 5.11 5.19
N HIS A 206 14.13 5.71 4.30
CA HIS A 206 15.52 5.30 4.05
C HIS A 206 16.46 5.61 5.22
N ARG A 207 16.17 6.68 5.96
CA ARG A 207 16.98 7.13 7.11
C ARG A 207 16.54 6.54 8.44
N HIS A 208 15.51 5.66 8.44
CA HIS A 208 14.87 5.15 9.66
C HIS A 208 14.45 6.28 10.63
N ALA A 209 14.04 7.41 10.05
CA ALA A 209 13.56 8.56 10.80
C ALA A 209 12.08 8.39 11.17
N GLU A 210 11.50 9.41 11.77
CA GLU A 210 10.08 9.43 12.10
C GLU A 210 9.23 9.41 10.82
N VAL A 211 8.24 8.52 10.78
CA VAL A 211 7.28 8.38 9.70
C VAL A 211 5.89 8.75 10.18
N GLY A 212 5.07 9.25 9.27
CA GLY A 212 3.71 9.65 9.57
C GLY A 212 2.82 9.64 8.33
N PRO A 213 1.59 10.19 8.42
CA PRO A 213 0.69 10.33 7.29
C PRO A 213 1.35 10.96 6.06
N TRP A 214 2.25 11.91 6.26
CA TRP A 214 3.04 12.57 5.21
C TRP A 214 3.91 11.61 4.40
N SER A 215 4.34 10.48 4.99
CA SER A 215 5.14 9.46 4.29
C SER A 215 4.28 8.69 3.27
N ASP A 216 3.06 8.33 3.65
CA ASP A 216 2.10 7.71 2.74
C ASP A 216 1.66 8.70 1.65
N LEU A 217 1.50 9.97 1.99
CA LEU A 217 1.13 11.02 1.03
C LEU A 217 2.23 11.31 0.00
N TYR A 218 3.50 11.20 0.38
CA TYR A 218 4.59 11.19 -0.61
C TYR A 218 4.42 10.05 -1.62
N ALA A 219 4.14 8.83 -1.15
CA ALA A 219 3.96 7.66 -1.99
C ALA A 219 2.70 7.75 -2.89
N ILE A 220 1.64 8.41 -2.42
CA ILE A 220 0.47 8.79 -3.24
C ILE A 220 0.88 9.76 -4.35
N GLY A 221 1.62 10.83 -4.04
CA GLY A 221 2.15 11.78 -5.03
C GLY A 221 3.03 11.10 -6.08
N ALA A 222 3.93 10.21 -5.64
CA ALA A 222 4.78 9.40 -6.52
C ALA A 222 3.98 8.46 -7.43
N SER A 223 2.88 7.90 -6.92
CA SER A 223 1.97 7.05 -7.69
C SER A 223 1.17 7.85 -8.73
N MET A 224 0.72 9.07 -8.38
CA MET A 224 0.12 10.01 -9.36
C MET A 224 1.12 10.43 -10.43
N TRP A 225 2.35 10.76 -10.03
CA TRP A 225 3.43 11.03 -10.98
C TRP A 225 3.65 9.88 -11.95
N ALA A 226 3.71 8.64 -11.45
CA ALA A 226 3.88 7.45 -12.29
C ALA A 226 2.70 7.26 -13.28
N CYS A 227 1.47 7.63 -12.90
CA CYS A 227 0.32 7.65 -13.81
C CYS A 227 0.48 8.65 -14.95
N MET A 228 1.15 9.78 -14.72
CA MET A 228 1.35 10.87 -15.69
C MET A 228 2.55 10.61 -16.61
N SER A 229 3.63 10.03 -16.09
CA SER A 229 4.93 9.89 -16.75
C SER A 229 5.22 8.50 -17.28
N GLY A 230 4.56 7.45 -16.76
CA GLY A 230 4.84 6.04 -17.04
C GLY A 230 5.95 5.42 -16.21
N ARG A 231 6.61 6.19 -15.37
CA ARG A 231 7.74 5.76 -14.52
C ARG A 231 7.69 6.47 -13.16
N PRO A 232 8.27 5.89 -12.10
CA PRO A 232 8.37 6.58 -10.83
C PRO A 232 9.20 7.86 -10.94
N PRO A 233 9.07 8.80 -9.99
CA PRO A 233 10.03 9.87 -9.84
C PRO A 233 11.41 9.30 -9.47
N PRO A 234 12.52 10.08 -9.59
CA PRO A 234 13.83 9.67 -9.10
C PRO A 234 13.76 9.31 -7.61
N PRO A 235 14.58 8.34 -7.14
CA PRO A 235 14.62 7.95 -5.74
C PRO A 235 14.87 9.13 -4.80
N SER A 236 14.20 9.17 -3.66
CA SER A 236 14.37 10.24 -2.67
C SER A 236 15.82 10.36 -2.17
N THR A 237 16.55 9.24 -2.13
CA THR A 237 17.99 9.20 -1.80
C THR A 237 18.88 9.93 -2.81
N GLU A 238 18.54 9.87 -4.08
CA GLU A 238 19.25 10.63 -5.13
C GLU A 238 18.84 12.11 -5.09
N ARG A 239 17.53 12.38 -4.91
CA ARG A 239 16.99 13.73 -4.88
C ARG A 239 17.55 14.58 -3.73
N VAL A 240 17.84 13.97 -2.58
CA VAL A 240 18.46 14.70 -1.44
C VAL A 240 19.87 15.19 -1.77
N VAL A 241 20.60 14.47 -2.63
CA VAL A 241 21.96 14.86 -3.06
C VAL A 241 21.88 15.90 -4.18
N ASP A 242 21.07 15.64 -5.19
CA ASP A 242 20.86 16.52 -6.35
C ASP A 242 19.45 16.32 -6.90
N ASP A 243 18.53 17.24 -6.57
CA ASP A 243 17.14 17.11 -6.98
C ASP A 243 16.92 17.50 -8.46
N LYS A 244 17.01 16.49 -9.31
CA LYS A 244 16.73 16.62 -10.75
C LYS A 244 15.25 16.47 -11.11
N LEU A 245 14.38 16.29 -10.13
CA LEU A 245 12.94 16.20 -10.39
C LEU A 245 12.38 17.56 -10.78
N LYS A 246 12.04 17.73 -12.06
CA LYS A 246 11.33 18.93 -12.51
C LYS A 246 9.90 18.93 -11.94
N PRO A 247 9.40 20.05 -11.41
CA PRO A 247 8.03 20.12 -10.90
C PRO A 247 6.98 19.62 -11.91
N ALA A 248 5.95 18.94 -11.41
CA ALA A 248 4.83 18.44 -12.22
C ALA A 248 4.15 19.59 -12.98
N VAL A 249 3.99 20.75 -12.34
CA VAL A 249 3.42 21.96 -12.93
C VAL A 249 4.20 22.47 -14.16
N ARG A 250 5.49 22.14 -14.28
CA ARG A 250 6.30 22.46 -15.45
C ARG A 250 6.33 21.32 -16.46
N THR A 251 6.35 20.08 -15.97
CA THR A 251 6.52 18.88 -16.80
C THR A 251 5.25 18.50 -17.55
N PHE A 252 4.08 18.70 -16.94
CA PHE A 252 2.81 18.19 -17.45
C PHE A 252 1.73 19.27 -17.67
N ALA A 253 2.08 20.55 -17.63
CA ALA A 253 1.17 21.70 -17.73
C ALA A 253 0.19 21.66 -18.93
N ARG A 254 0.59 21.01 -20.04
CA ARG A 254 -0.25 20.89 -21.25
C ARG A 254 -1.30 19.79 -21.19
N ARG A 255 -1.26 18.96 -20.13
CA ARG A 255 -2.06 17.72 -20.09
C ARG A 255 -2.95 17.60 -18.86
N TYR A 256 -2.64 18.34 -17.82
CA TYR A 256 -3.34 18.25 -16.53
C TYR A 256 -3.56 19.64 -15.97
N SER A 257 -4.61 19.79 -15.16
CA SER A 257 -4.91 21.03 -14.47
C SER A 257 -3.78 21.44 -13.51
N LYS A 258 -3.66 22.74 -13.32
CA LYS A 258 -2.63 23.33 -12.45
C LYS A 258 -2.75 22.78 -11.02
N GLU A 259 -3.97 22.66 -10.53
CA GLU A 259 -4.29 22.22 -9.17
C GLU A 259 -3.85 20.76 -8.92
N LEU A 260 -4.17 19.85 -9.85
CA LEU A 260 -3.72 18.46 -9.73
C LEU A 260 -2.19 18.38 -9.74
N LEU A 261 -1.53 19.15 -10.59
CA LEU A 261 -0.07 19.19 -10.66
C LEU A 261 0.55 19.78 -9.40
N GLN A 262 -0.05 20.83 -8.83
CA GLN A 262 0.38 21.40 -7.55
C GLN A 262 0.22 20.41 -6.40
N ALA A 263 -0.85 19.62 -6.36
CA ALA A 263 -1.03 18.58 -5.36
C ALA A 263 0.08 17.50 -5.45
N VAL A 264 0.45 17.10 -6.67
CA VAL A 264 1.56 16.17 -6.89
C VAL A 264 2.88 16.76 -6.42
N ASP A 265 3.18 18.01 -6.79
CA ASP A 265 4.40 18.70 -6.36
C ASP A 265 4.47 18.87 -4.84
N TRP A 266 3.34 19.16 -4.20
CA TRP A 266 3.24 19.29 -2.75
C TRP A 266 3.53 17.97 -2.04
N CYS A 267 2.92 16.87 -2.48
CA CYS A 267 3.21 15.54 -1.94
C CYS A 267 4.68 15.11 -2.11
N LEU A 268 5.33 15.53 -3.20
CA LEU A 268 6.69 15.14 -3.54
C LEU A 268 7.78 16.04 -2.94
N ARG A 269 7.47 16.96 -2.02
CA ARG A 269 8.47 17.72 -1.26
C ARG A 269 9.40 16.76 -0.52
N LEU A 270 10.71 17.08 -0.49
CA LEU A 270 11.72 16.25 0.19
C LEU A 270 11.59 16.36 1.70
N ASP A 271 11.40 17.58 2.22
CA ASP A 271 11.13 17.79 3.64
C ASP A 271 9.71 17.32 3.95
N GLN A 272 9.58 16.48 4.97
CA GLN A 272 8.31 15.96 5.41
C GLN A 272 7.37 17.05 5.96
N ALA A 273 7.94 18.11 6.57
CA ALA A 273 7.16 19.23 7.12
C ALA A 273 6.51 20.09 6.03
N ASP A 274 7.10 20.10 4.82
CA ASP A 274 6.59 20.85 3.67
C ASP A 274 5.48 20.10 2.89
N ARG A 275 5.14 18.86 3.29
CA ARG A 275 4.10 18.04 2.64
C ARG A 275 2.74 18.26 3.29
N PRO A 276 1.65 17.77 2.66
CA PRO A 276 0.38 17.62 3.38
C PRO A 276 0.59 16.76 4.61
N GLN A 277 0.15 17.23 5.78
CA GLN A 277 0.33 16.54 7.05
C GLN A 277 -0.77 15.50 7.32
N SER A 278 -1.87 15.59 6.59
CA SER A 278 -3.00 14.66 6.69
C SER A 278 -3.65 14.42 5.34
N VAL A 279 -4.33 13.28 5.23
CA VAL A 279 -5.18 12.99 4.05
C VAL A 279 -6.24 14.04 3.87
N GLN A 280 -6.81 14.56 4.96
CA GLN A 280 -7.80 15.62 4.95
C GLN A 280 -7.29 16.87 4.25
N GLU A 281 -6.11 17.34 4.64
CA GLU A 281 -5.50 18.54 4.09
C GLU A 281 -5.30 18.44 2.57
N LEU A 282 -4.82 17.27 2.09
CA LEU A 282 -4.69 17.01 0.67
C LEU A 282 -6.05 16.93 -0.05
N LEU A 283 -7.06 16.30 0.54
CA LEU A 283 -8.41 16.23 -0.03
C LEU A 283 -9.06 17.62 -0.09
N ASP A 284 -8.90 18.44 0.94
CA ASP A 284 -9.43 19.80 0.95
C ASP A 284 -8.79 20.66 -0.14
N PHE A 285 -7.47 20.52 -0.34
CA PHE A 285 -6.77 21.20 -1.43
C PHE A 285 -7.32 20.76 -2.80
N LEU A 286 -7.46 19.47 -3.02
CA LEU A 286 -7.98 18.90 -4.27
C LEU A 286 -9.47 19.29 -4.49
N ASN A 287 -10.29 19.31 -3.44
CA ASN A 287 -11.72 19.60 -3.52
C ASN A 287 -12.01 21.09 -3.82
N ARG A 288 -11.25 22.02 -3.23
CA ARG A 288 -11.40 23.46 -3.53
C ARG A 288 -11.27 23.74 -5.02
N SER A 289 -10.37 23.06 -5.69
CA SER A 289 -10.12 23.19 -7.10
C SER A 289 -11.07 22.37 -7.99
N TRP A 290 -11.55 21.24 -7.48
CA TRP A 290 -12.45 20.37 -8.25
C TRP A 290 -13.88 20.89 -8.30
N ILE A 291 -14.35 21.59 -7.25
CA ILE A 291 -15.65 22.27 -7.24
C ILE A 291 -15.68 23.42 -8.25
N THR A 292 -14.60 24.19 -8.39
CA THR A 292 -14.49 25.28 -9.37
C THR A 292 -14.38 24.81 -10.81
N GLY A 293 -13.87 23.59 -11.06
CA GLY A 293 -13.68 23.05 -12.42
C GLY A 293 -14.80 22.14 -12.95
N MET A 294 -15.77 21.77 -12.13
CA MET A 294 -16.82 20.80 -12.46
C MET A 294 -18.23 21.39 -12.60
N GLN A 295 -18.36 22.70 -12.78
CA GLN A 295 -19.68 23.29 -13.07
C GLN A 295 -20.32 22.74 -14.36
N ASP A 296 -19.57 21.96 -15.19
CA ASP A 296 -20.05 21.47 -16.49
C ASP A 296 -20.29 19.95 -16.63
N GLU A 297 -19.93 19.08 -15.66
CA GLU A 297 -20.15 17.63 -15.83
C GLU A 297 -20.63 16.91 -14.56
N GLN A 298 -21.92 16.57 -14.53
CA GLN A 298 -22.66 15.68 -13.62
C GLN A 298 -22.67 16.04 -12.11
N PRO A 299 -23.71 16.71 -11.64
CA PRO A 299 -24.02 16.81 -10.22
C PRO A 299 -24.36 15.41 -9.65
N GLY A 300 -23.70 14.98 -8.61
CA GLY A 300 -24.08 13.80 -7.84
C GLY A 300 -22.98 12.81 -7.46
N TYR A 301 -21.82 12.77 -8.10
CA TYR A 301 -20.75 11.84 -7.70
C TYR A 301 -19.97 12.38 -6.49
N PHE A 302 -19.66 13.67 -6.50
CA PHE A 302 -18.92 14.34 -5.42
C PHE A 302 -19.80 14.69 -4.24
N ASP A 303 -21.08 14.99 -4.46
CA ASP A 303 -22.05 15.18 -3.37
C ASP A 303 -22.18 13.88 -2.57
N ARG A 304 -22.21 12.71 -3.21
CA ARG A 304 -22.14 11.39 -2.56
C ARG A 304 -20.82 11.08 -1.86
N LEU A 305 -19.70 11.64 -2.35
CA LEU A 305 -18.42 11.58 -1.63
C LEU A 305 -18.41 12.55 -0.45
N ARG A 306 -18.97 13.76 -0.63
CA ARG A 306 -19.06 14.80 0.39
C ARG A 306 -19.95 14.39 1.56
N GLU A 307 -21.07 13.71 1.31
CA GLU A 307 -21.95 13.12 2.33
C GLU A 307 -21.27 12.00 3.14
N LYS A 308 -20.26 11.35 2.58
CA LYS A 308 -19.47 10.31 3.26
C LYS A 308 -18.26 10.88 4.02
N LEU A 309 -17.96 12.17 3.88
CA LEU A 309 -16.90 12.82 4.62
C LEU A 309 -17.41 13.12 6.05
N PRO A 310 -16.79 12.58 7.10
CA PRO A 310 -17.33 12.63 8.48
C PRO A 310 -17.37 14.03 9.10
N TRP A 311 -16.77 15.04 8.47
CA TRP A 311 -16.78 16.43 8.93
C TRP A 311 -17.93 17.29 8.36
N ASN A 312 -18.81 16.72 7.57
CA ASN A 312 -20.05 17.37 7.09
C ASN A 312 -21.29 16.97 7.92
N ARG A 313 -21.08 16.37 9.09
CA ARG A 313 -22.15 16.13 10.09
C ARG A 313 -21.99 17.05 11.28
#